data_1699874a10f859064f8caaf8486b873f
#
_entry.id   1699874a10f859064f8caaf8486b873f
#
_cell.length_a   1.000
_cell.length_b   1.000
_cell.length_c   1.000
_cell.angle_alpha   90.00
_cell.angle_beta   90.00
_cell.angle_gamma   90.00
#
_symmetry.space_group_name_H-M   'P 1'
#
loop_
_entity.id
_entity.type
_entity.pdbx_description
1 polymer ?
#
loop_
_entity_poly.entity_id
_entity_poly.type
_entity_poly.pdbx_seq_one_letter_code
_entity_poly.pdbx_strand_id
1 'polypeptide(L)'
;MRKFMIVLCVGVLLLVATFGAGAQTNNALIPGLGSFIIPGLGQLLNDQMDKAIIHFGVSVAVWTLGFYGSIYLPPLAYATPAIALGWHIYSAIDAYNVAKDQGFRIGFVDNGFGFAFNF
;
A
#
# COMPACT_ATOMS: atom_id res chain seq x y z
N MET A 1 8.62 9.64 18.23
CA MET A 1 8.64 8.74 17.05
C MET A 1 7.91 7.42 17.31
N ARG A 2 8.28 6.69 18.36
CA ARG A 2 7.63 5.41 18.69
C ARG A 2 6.12 5.53 18.95
N LYS A 3 5.68 6.56 19.67
CA LYS A 3 4.26 6.82 19.91
C LYS A 3 3.51 7.19 18.61
N PHE A 4 4.15 7.95 17.74
CA PHE A 4 3.59 8.32 16.45
C PHE A 4 3.40 7.10 15.53
N MET A 5 4.40 6.21 15.50
CA MET A 5 4.30 4.95 14.74
C MET A 5 3.18 4.05 15.26
N ILE A 6 3.02 3.95 16.57
CA ILE A 6 1.94 3.17 17.20
C ILE A 6 0.57 3.75 16.81
N VAL A 7 0.41 5.06 16.89
CA VAL A 7 -0.85 5.73 16.49
C VAL A 7 -1.13 5.52 15.00
N LEU A 8 -0.09 5.62 14.16
CA LEU A 8 -0.21 5.38 12.73
C LEU A 8 -0.62 3.92 12.44
N CYS A 9 0.04 2.94 13.07
CA CYS A 9 -0.28 1.52 12.90
C CYS A 9 -1.69 1.20 13.41
N VAL A 10 -2.09 1.73 14.55
CA VAL A 10 -3.44 1.56 15.10
C VAL A 10 -4.48 2.23 14.19
N GLY A 11 -4.19 3.41 13.68
CA GLY A 11 -5.06 4.12 12.73
C GLY A 11 -5.25 3.32 11.44
N VAL A 12 -4.18 2.77 10.88
CA VAL A 12 -4.23 1.92 9.68
C VAL A 12 -5.01 0.63 9.97
N LEU A 13 -4.76 -0.02 11.11
CA LEU A 13 -5.50 -1.23 11.53
C LEU A 13 -7.00 -0.95 11.71
N LEU A 14 -7.36 0.17 12.34
CA LEU A 14 -8.76 0.58 12.49
C LEU A 14 -9.41 0.91 11.15
N LEU A 15 -8.67 1.56 10.24
CA LEU A 15 -9.15 1.86 8.89
C LEU A 15 -9.43 0.55 8.12
N VAL A 16 -8.48 -0.38 8.14
CA VAL A 16 -8.65 -1.70 7.50
C VAL A 16 -9.82 -2.48 8.13
N ALA A 17 -9.96 -2.43 9.46
CA ALA A 17 -11.05 -3.10 10.16
C ALA A 17 -12.43 -2.51 9.82
N THR A 18 -12.55 -1.18 9.71
CA THR A 18 -13.81 -0.53 9.35
C THR A 18 -14.24 -0.83 7.91
N PHE A 19 -13.29 -0.89 6.97
CA PHE A 19 -13.59 -1.26 5.59
C PHE A 19 -13.80 -2.78 5.41
N GLY A 20 -13.20 -3.61 6.27
CA GLY A 20 -13.35 -5.06 6.23
C GLY A 20 -14.56 -5.63 6.96
N ALA A 21 -15.26 -4.82 7.79
CA ALA A 21 -16.42 -5.25 8.55
C ALA A 21 -17.71 -5.37 7.72
N GLY A 22 -17.71 -4.95 6.47
CA GLY A 22 -18.83 -5.14 5.54
C GLY A 22 -18.85 -6.56 4.97
N ALA A 23 -20.04 -7.06 4.66
CA ALA A 23 -20.21 -8.31 3.95
C ALA A 23 -19.33 -8.38 2.68
N GLN A 24 -19.08 -9.58 2.17
CA GLN A 24 -18.26 -9.88 0.98
C GLN A 24 -18.54 -8.97 -0.23
N THR A 25 -18.15 -7.72 -0.12
CA THR A 25 -18.24 -6.75 -1.22
C THR A 25 -16.89 -6.65 -1.92
N ASN A 26 -16.92 -6.39 -3.22
CA ASN A 26 -15.73 -6.03 -3.96
C ASN A 26 -15.16 -4.73 -3.39
N ASN A 27 -14.01 -4.79 -2.76
CA ASN A 27 -13.42 -3.64 -2.08
C ASN A 27 -11.99 -3.38 -2.55
N ALA A 28 -11.87 -2.95 -3.81
CA ALA A 28 -10.62 -2.60 -4.45
C ALA A 28 -9.89 -1.42 -3.77
N LEU A 29 -10.59 -0.62 -2.98
CA LEU A 29 -9.99 0.49 -2.24
C LEU A 29 -8.96 0.00 -1.21
N ILE A 30 -9.15 -1.18 -0.62
CA ILE A 30 -8.23 -1.70 0.40
C ILE A 30 -6.83 -1.94 -0.17
N PRO A 31 -6.64 -2.71 -1.26
CA PRO A 31 -5.34 -2.80 -1.90
C PRO A 31 -4.79 -1.46 -2.39
N GLY A 32 -5.64 -0.61 -2.96
CA GLY A 32 -5.26 0.72 -3.40
C GLY A 32 -4.71 1.59 -2.28
N LEU A 33 -5.45 1.74 -1.18
CA LEU A 33 -5.02 2.50 0.00
C LEU A 33 -3.80 1.85 0.67
N GLY A 34 -3.74 0.52 0.73
CA GLY A 34 -2.58 -0.20 1.24
C GLY A 34 -1.31 0.16 0.47
N SER A 35 -1.37 0.18 -0.85
CA SER A 35 -0.22 0.55 -1.70
C SER A 35 0.08 2.05 -1.70
N PHE A 36 -0.88 2.90 -1.38
CA PHE A 36 -0.60 4.32 -1.16
C PHE A 36 0.24 4.55 0.09
N ILE A 37 -0.04 3.82 1.16
CA ILE A 37 0.69 3.93 2.43
C ILE A 37 2.06 3.22 2.31
N ILE A 38 2.05 1.99 1.85
CA ILE A 38 3.26 1.17 1.65
C ILE A 38 3.22 0.63 0.22
N PRO A 39 3.98 1.21 -0.73
CA PRO A 39 4.03 0.70 -2.10
C PRO A 39 4.37 -0.78 -2.14
N GLY A 40 3.55 -1.56 -2.82
CA GLY A 40 3.66 -3.01 -2.88
C GLY A 40 2.69 -3.76 -1.97
N LEU A 41 2.17 -3.14 -0.91
CA LEU A 41 1.23 -3.83 -0.01
C LEU A 41 -0.06 -4.26 -0.72
N GLY A 42 -0.62 -3.40 -1.54
CA GLY A 42 -1.81 -3.74 -2.32
C GLY A 42 -1.55 -4.81 -3.37
N GLN A 43 -0.38 -4.79 -4.00
CA GLN A 43 0.05 -5.85 -4.91
C GLN A 43 0.17 -7.19 -4.18
N LEU A 44 0.70 -7.19 -2.95
CA LEU A 44 0.76 -8.38 -2.11
C LEU A 44 -0.65 -8.91 -1.79
N LEU A 45 -1.59 -8.02 -1.45
CA LEU A 45 -2.98 -8.39 -1.20
C LEU A 45 -3.68 -8.93 -2.46
N ASN A 46 -3.23 -8.51 -3.65
CA ASN A 46 -3.71 -8.98 -4.94
C ASN A 46 -3.03 -10.27 -5.42
N ASP A 47 -2.24 -10.92 -4.56
CA ASP A 47 -1.44 -12.11 -4.91
C ASP A 47 -0.44 -11.87 -6.06
N GLN A 48 0.13 -10.67 -6.10
CA GLN A 48 1.12 -10.26 -7.09
C GLN A 48 2.48 -10.02 -6.43
N MET A 49 3.10 -11.08 -5.92
CA MET A 49 4.35 -11.01 -5.17
C MET A 49 5.48 -10.31 -5.94
N ASP A 50 5.62 -10.59 -7.24
CA ASP A 50 6.66 -9.97 -8.07
C ASP A 50 6.50 -8.46 -8.14
N LYS A 51 5.29 -7.98 -8.37
CA LYS A 51 4.98 -6.54 -8.35
C LYS A 51 5.14 -5.94 -6.96
N ALA A 52 4.74 -6.66 -5.92
CA ALA A 52 4.89 -6.20 -4.53
C ALA A 52 6.36 -5.92 -4.20
N ILE A 53 7.25 -6.82 -4.55
CA ILE A 53 8.71 -6.68 -4.35
C ILE A 53 9.24 -5.48 -5.14
N ILE A 54 8.84 -5.32 -6.40
CA ILE A 54 9.29 -4.21 -7.25
C ILE A 54 8.80 -2.87 -6.68
N HIS A 55 7.52 -2.74 -6.37
CA HIS A 55 6.95 -1.49 -5.85
C HIS A 55 7.56 -1.09 -4.51
N PHE A 56 7.73 -2.05 -3.60
CA PHE A 56 8.39 -1.83 -2.32
C PHE A 56 9.87 -1.50 -2.49
N GLY A 57 10.59 -2.26 -3.32
CA GLY A 57 12.01 -2.06 -3.60
C GLY A 57 12.31 -0.68 -4.20
N VAL A 58 11.50 -0.23 -5.16
CA VAL A 58 11.62 1.11 -5.74
C VAL A 58 11.37 2.19 -4.67
N SER A 59 10.36 2.00 -3.82
CA SER A 59 10.09 2.93 -2.72
C SER A 59 11.27 3.06 -1.77
N VAL A 60 11.84 1.94 -1.35
CA VAL A 60 13.04 1.92 -0.50
C VAL A 60 14.21 2.60 -1.19
N ALA A 61 14.43 2.34 -2.49
CA ALA A 61 15.50 2.96 -3.26
C ALA A 61 15.32 4.49 -3.36
N VAL A 62 14.11 4.96 -3.67
CA VAL A 62 13.82 6.41 -3.74
C VAL A 62 14.14 7.10 -2.43
N TRP A 63 13.65 6.57 -1.31
CA TRP A 63 13.91 7.16 0.00
C TRP A 63 15.38 7.08 0.42
N THR A 64 16.03 5.93 0.19
CA THR A 64 17.45 5.74 0.55
C THR A 64 18.35 6.64 -0.28
N LEU A 65 18.22 6.61 -1.60
CA LEU A 65 19.05 7.44 -2.49
C LEU A 65 18.76 8.92 -2.32
N GLY A 66 17.49 9.27 -2.11
CA GLY A 66 17.11 10.66 -1.86
C GLY A 66 17.65 11.19 -0.55
N PHE A 67 17.56 10.41 0.52
CA PHE A 67 18.10 10.79 1.84
C PHE A 67 19.62 10.96 1.80
N TYR A 68 20.34 9.93 1.36
CA TYR A 68 21.81 10.02 1.28
C TYR A 68 22.28 11.00 0.21
N GLY A 69 21.58 11.08 -0.92
CA GLY A 69 21.90 12.03 -1.98
C GLY A 69 21.74 13.49 -1.55
N SER A 70 20.77 13.78 -0.68
CA SER A 70 20.53 15.14 -0.17
C SER A 70 21.70 15.69 0.67
N ILE A 71 22.55 14.82 1.21
CA ILE A 71 23.77 15.21 1.92
C ILE A 71 24.73 15.92 0.95
N TYR A 72 24.80 15.48 -0.29
CA TYR A 72 25.68 16.03 -1.33
C TYR A 72 24.98 17.02 -2.25
N LEU A 73 23.67 16.84 -2.45
CA LEU A 73 22.81 17.67 -3.30
C LEU A 73 21.56 18.09 -2.52
N PRO A 74 21.60 19.18 -1.75
CA PRO A 74 20.48 19.62 -0.91
C PRO A 74 19.12 19.71 -1.59
N PRO A 75 18.98 20.07 -2.88
CA PRO A 75 17.69 20.08 -3.54
C PRO A 75 16.97 18.72 -3.55
N LEU A 76 17.69 17.60 -3.41
CA LEU A 76 17.10 16.27 -3.32
C LEU A 76 16.24 16.09 -2.07
N ALA A 77 16.50 16.84 -1.00
CA ALA A 77 15.66 16.82 0.19
C ALA A 77 14.20 17.22 -0.12
N TYR A 78 14.00 18.09 -1.11
CA TYR A 78 12.68 18.53 -1.54
C TYR A 78 12.12 17.67 -2.71
N ALA A 79 13.01 17.26 -3.62
CA ALA A 79 12.61 16.45 -4.77
C ALA A 79 12.18 15.03 -4.37
N THR A 80 12.85 14.42 -3.40
CA THR A 80 12.60 13.04 -2.98
C THR A 80 11.16 12.81 -2.50
N PRO A 81 10.57 13.63 -1.60
CA PRO A 81 9.19 13.46 -1.21
C PRO A 81 8.20 13.58 -2.37
N ALA A 82 8.47 14.48 -3.33
CA ALA A 82 7.63 14.65 -4.52
C ALA A 82 7.67 13.41 -5.43
N ILE A 83 8.88 12.88 -5.67
CA ILE A 83 9.06 11.62 -6.45
C ILE A 83 8.42 10.45 -5.73
N ALA A 84 8.63 10.33 -4.41
CA ALA A 84 8.03 9.30 -3.60
C ALA A 84 6.50 9.35 -3.64
N LEU A 85 5.90 10.54 -3.51
CA LEU A 85 4.46 10.72 -3.59
C LEU A 85 3.92 10.24 -4.95
N GLY A 86 4.57 10.61 -6.05
CA GLY A 86 4.21 10.13 -7.39
C GLY A 86 4.24 8.61 -7.48
N TRP A 87 5.26 7.99 -6.92
CA TRP A 87 5.39 6.53 -6.88
C TRP A 87 4.29 5.87 -6.03
N HIS A 88 3.98 6.45 -4.86
CA HIS A 88 2.89 5.96 -3.99
C HIS A 88 1.53 6.03 -4.70
N ILE A 89 1.26 7.13 -5.40
CA ILE A 89 0.03 7.28 -6.19
C ILE A 89 -0.03 6.24 -7.32
N TYR A 90 1.05 6.06 -8.05
CA TYR A 90 1.13 5.06 -9.12
C TYR A 90 0.89 3.65 -8.57
N SER A 91 1.55 3.29 -7.47
CA SER A 91 1.37 1.99 -6.82
C SER A 91 -0.07 1.78 -6.35
N ALA A 92 -0.69 2.82 -5.80
CA ALA A 92 -2.10 2.79 -5.36
C ALA A 92 -3.07 2.54 -6.53
N ILE A 93 -2.87 3.24 -7.64
CA ILE A 93 -3.72 3.10 -8.83
C ILE A 93 -3.56 1.70 -9.44
N ASP A 94 -2.34 1.21 -9.56
CA ASP A 94 -2.09 -0.15 -10.07
C ASP A 94 -2.77 -1.21 -9.20
N ALA A 95 -2.58 -1.13 -7.88
CA ALA A 95 -3.20 -2.07 -6.94
C ALA A 95 -4.73 -2.00 -6.95
N TYR A 96 -5.29 -0.79 -7.04
CA TYR A 96 -6.73 -0.58 -7.15
C TYR A 96 -7.32 -1.20 -8.42
N ASN A 97 -6.70 -0.94 -9.56
CA ASN A 97 -7.19 -1.45 -10.84
C ASN A 97 -7.14 -2.98 -10.90
N VAL A 98 -6.03 -3.58 -10.45
CA VAL A 98 -5.91 -5.04 -10.39
C VAL A 98 -6.94 -5.63 -9.43
N ALA A 99 -7.11 -5.05 -8.25
CA ALA A 99 -8.10 -5.51 -7.29
C ALA A 99 -9.52 -5.43 -7.83
N LYS A 100 -9.84 -4.35 -8.54
CA LYS A 100 -11.12 -4.16 -9.20
C LYS A 100 -11.37 -5.23 -10.28
N ASP A 101 -10.36 -5.51 -11.12
CA ASP A 101 -10.47 -6.49 -12.20
C ASP A 101 -10.56 -7.92 -11.67
N GLN A 102 -9.86 -8.23 -10.57
CA GLN A 102 -9.91 -9.53 -9.90
C GLN A 102 -11.16 -9.73 -9.02
N GLY A 103 -11.94 -8.69 -8.76
CA GLY A 103 -13.04 -8.76 -7.82
C GLY A 103 -12.58 -9.01 -6.39
N PHE A 104 -11.53 -8.31 -5.94
CA PHE A 104 -10.98 -8.43 -4.60
C PHE A 104 -12.06 -8.23 -3.53
N ARG A 105 -12.11 -9.15 -2.57
CA ARG A 105 -13.02 -9.11 -1.45
C ARG A 105 -12.27 -9.34 -0.15
N ILE A 106 -12.69 -8.66 0.89
CA ILE A 106 -12.22 -8.88 2.25
C ILE A 106 -13.43 -9.04 3.17
N GLY A 107 -13.36 -9.93 4.14
CA GLY A 107 -14.43 -10.14 5.08
C GLY A 107 -14.29 -11.45 5.84
N PHE A 108 -15.38 -11.85 6.50
CA PHE A 108 -15.44 -13.13 7.19
C PHE A 108 -15.73 -14.26 6.20
N VAL A 109 -14.86 -15.25 6.20
CA VAL A 109 -15.01 -16.52 5.48
C VAL A 109 -15.23 -17.65 6.50
N ASP A 110 -15.61 -18.84 6.04
CA ASP A 110 -16.01 -19.96 6.91
C ASP A 110 -15.01 -20.31 8.03
N ASN A 111 -13.73 -20.00 7.85
CA ASN A 111 -12.65 -20.26 8.82
C ASN A 111 -12.10 -18.99 9.50
N GLY A 112 -12.81 -17.86 9.45
CA GLY A 112 -12.41 -16.60 10.07
C GLY A 112 -12.36 -15.43 9.09
N PHE A 113 -11.51 -14.45 9.40
CA PHE A 113 -11.33 -13.26 8.57
C PHE A 113 -10.30 -13.52 7.45
N GLY A 114 -10.65 -13.15 6.22
CA GLY A 114 -9.77 -13.36 5.07
C GLY A 114 -10.12 -12.48 3.88
N PHE A 115 -9.41 -12.69 2.79
CA PHE A 115 -9.67 -12.05 1.50
C PHE A 115 -9.77 -13.11 0.39
N ALA A 116 -10.52 -12.77 -0.66
CA ALA A 116 -10.78 -13.66 -1.79
C ALA A 116 -10.80 -12.87 -3.11
N PHE A 117 -10.62 -13.60 -4.20
CA PHE A 117 -10.69 -13.08 -5.56
C PHE A 117 -11.80 -13.79 -6.32
N ASN A 118 -12.43 -13.06 -7.25
CA ASN A 118 -13.27 -13.67 -8.28
C ASN A 118 -12.43 -13.85 -9.55
N PHE A 119 -12.23 -15.05 -9.90
CA PHE A 119 -11.63 -15.42 -11.18
C PHE A 119 -12.72 -15.79 -12.19
#